data_77c6e832e834911ce75ab4d423dff004
#
_entry.id   77c6e832e834911ce75ab4d423dff004
#
_cell.length_a   1.000
_cell.length_b   1.000
_cell.length_c   1.000
_cell.angle_alpha   90.00
_cell.angle_beta   90.00
_cell.angle_gamma   90.00
#
_symmetry.space_group_name_H-M   'P 1'
#
loop_
_entity.id
_entity.type
_entity.pdbx_description
1 polymer ?
#
loop_
_entity_poly.entity_id
_entity_poly.type
_entity_poly.pdbx_seq_one_letter_code
_entity_poly.pdbx_strand_id
1 'polypeptide(L)'
;MKKLLLSFAAIGLMALSVDAQSCTPGANFVDSTYGVWPDTTQNFPPAAANVAYSTDLNFKVPATVSAELDASGQFVGSPIQGFTVTGVLGLPSGYNYACNIANCTYAGGANGCANVYGTTANTGTYPITIEVDATVMVTLIPGLPATPVTQSVSFGGYKINVGTAGLITSVVEPLSIYPNPSNGRFIIESSQAGTYEVLDVLGRNIANGTLAPGTNNVNLNVN
;
A
#
# COMPACT_ATOMS: atom_id res chain seq x y z
N MET A 1 50.48 41.19 -26.75
CA MET A 1 50.21 39.74 -26.65
C MET A 1 49.19 39.54 -25.50
N LYS A 2 47.91 39.46 -25.84
CA LYS A 2 46.83 39.31 -24.88
C LYS A 2 46.53 37.82 -24.73
N LYS A 3 46.75 37.26 -23.53
CA LYS A 3 46.40 35.87 -23.20
C LYS A 3 44.90 35.82 -22.87
N LEU A 4 44.13 35.17 -23.72
CA LEU A 4 42.70 34.88 -23.50
C LEU A 4 42.58 33.63 -22.62
N LEU A 5 42.14 33.78 -21.40
CA LEU A 5 41.83 32.68 -20.49
C LEU A 5 40.40 32.23 -20.81
N LEU A 6 40.26 31.05 -21.44
CA LEU A 6 38.98 30.34 -21.56
C LEU A 6 38.68 29.59 -20.25
N SER A 7 37.75 30.11 -19.48
CA SER A 7 37.15 29.38 -18.37
C SER A 7 36.09 28.42 -18.90
N PHE A 8 36.40 27.14 -18.92
CA PHE A 8 35.39 26.07 -19.12
C PHE A 8 34.60 25.90 -17.83
N ALA A 9 33.38 26.43 -17.82
CA ALA A 9 32.40 26.08 -16.80
C ALA A 9 31.87 24.67 -17.11
N ALA A 10 32.35 23.67 -16.34
CA ALA A 10 31.77 22.32 -16.37
C ALA A 10 30.42 22.38 -15.67
N ILE A 11 29.34 22.46 -16.45
CA ILE A 11 27.98 22.23 -15.95
C ILE A 11 27.84 20.73 -15.75
N GLY A 12 28.00 20.30 -14.49
CA GLY A 12 27.69 18.93 -14.10
C GLY A 12 26.19 18.68 -14.31
N LEU A 13 25.81 17.92 -15.34
CA LEU A 13 24.50 17.30 -15.42
C LEU A 13 24.42 16.30 -14.24
N MET A 14 23.75 16.69 -13.17
CA MET A 14 23.23 15.72 -12.20
C MET A 14 22.14 14.94 -12.94
N ALA A 15 22.49 13.75 -13.43
CA ALA A 15 21.52 12.75 -13.83
C ALA A 15 20.71 12.40 -12.55
N LEU A 16 19.51 12.96 -12.45
CA LEU A 16 18.52 12.45 -11.52
C LEU A 16 18.21 11.02 -12.00
N SER A 17 18.79 10.05 -11.34
CA SER A 17 18.36 8.66 -11.45
C SER A 17 16.91 8.64 -10.96
N VAL A 18 15.98 8.64 -11.91
CA VAL A 18 14.61 8.23 -11.63
C VAL A 18 14.73 6.73 -11.40
N ASP A 19 14.83 6.33 -10.13
CA ASP A 19 14.64 4.93 -9.77
C ASP A 19 13.27 4.53 -10.31
N ALA A 20 13.28 3.64 -11.32
CA ALA A 20 12.05 3.06 -11.82
C ALA A 20 11.40 2.34 -10.63
N GLN A 21 10.31 2.90 -10.12
CA GLN A 21 9.52 2.26 -9.07
C GLN A 21 9.10 0.89 -9.62
N SER A 22 9.70 -0.18 -9.09
CA SER A 22 9.38 -1.55 -9.47
C SER A 22 9.01 -2.32 -8.22
N CYS A 23 7.95 -3.09 -8.31
CA CYS A 23 7.57 -4.04 -7.28
C CYS A 23 8.09 -5.44 -7.61
N THR A 24 8.16 -6.30 -6.61
CA THR A 24 8.38 -7.74 -6.79
C THR A 24 7.11 -8.47 -6.36
N PRO A 25 6.52 -9.33 -7.21
CA PRO A 25 5.33 -10.07 -6.85
C PRO A 25 5.51 -10.82 -5.53
N GLY A 26 4.62 -10.56 -4.58
CA GLY A 26 4.64 -11.19 -3.27
C GLY A 26 4.19 -12.66 -3.30
N ALA A 27 4.46 -13.37 -2.20
CA ALA A 27 4.07 -14.78 -2.05
C ALA A 27 2.60 -14.97 -1.63
N ASN A 28 1.80 -13.91 -1.57
CA ASN A 28 0.43 -13.92 -1.03
C ASN A 28 -0.50 -14.93 -1.73
N PHE A 29 -0.20 -15.29 -2.98
CA PHE A 29 -1.06 -16.13 -3.81
C PHE A 29 -0.40 -17.43 -4.29
N VAL A 30 0.65 -17.91 -3.62
CA VAL A 30 1.34 -19.14 -4.03
C VAL A 30 0.37 -20.32 -4.10
N ASP A 31 -0.52 -20.44 -3.12
CA ASP A 31 -1.50 -21.53 -3.01
C ASP A 31 -2.91 -21.15 -3.50
N SER A 32 -3.09 -19.95 -4.05
CA SER A 32 -4.38 -19.46 -4.54
C SER A 32 -4.51 -19.65 -6.05
N THR A 33 -5.74 -19.81 -6.55
CA THR A 33 -6.02 -19.87 -8.00
C THR A 33 -5.93 -18.49 -8.65
N TYR A 34 -6.35 -17.44 -7.94
CA TYR A 34 -6.24 -16.04 -8.32
C TYR A 34 -6.49 -15.15 -7.08
N GLY A 35 -6.23 -13.87 -7.18
CA GLY A 35 -6.52 -12.91 -6.13
C GLY A 35 -5.81 -11.58 -6.30
N VAL A 36 -6.14 -10.63 -5.42
CA VAL A 36 -5.53 -9.30 -5.32
C VAL A 36 -5.25 -8.98 -3.85
N TRP A 37 -4.12 -8.39 -3.56
CA TRP A 37 -3.72 -7.98 -2.21
C TRP A 37 -2.95 -6.64 -2.20
N PRO A 38 -3.34 -5.64 -1.39
CA PRO A 38 -4.52 -5.66 -0.51
C PRO A 38 -5.82 -5.77 -1.30
N ASP A 39 -6.85 -6.34 -0.70
CA ASP A 39 -8.19 -6.39 -1.28
C ASP A 39 -8.98 -5.09 -0.97
N THR A 40 -10.20 -4.99 -1.45
CA THR A 40 -11.05 -3.81 -1.24
C THR A 40 -11.53 -3.63 0.21
N THR A 41 -11.40 -4.64 1.07
CA THR A 41 -11.73 -4.53 2.50
C THR A 41 -10.59 -3.91 3.29
N GLN A 42 -9.36 -4.29 2.99
CA GLN A 42 -8.15 -3.71 3.58
C GLN A 42 -7.78 -2.38 2.94
N ASN A 43 -7.95 -2.30 1.62
CA ASN A 43 -7.67 -1.10 0.84
C ASN A 43 -6.17 -0.70 0.81
N PHE A 44 -5.87 0.38 0.10
CA PHE A 44 -4.55 0.97 0.13
C PHE A 44 -4.24 1.62 1.48
N PRO A 45 -2.99 1.55 1.97
CA PRO A 45 -2.56 2.29 3.16
C PRO A 45 -2.88 3.78 3.05
N PRO A 46 -3.19 4.47 4.15
CA PRO A 46 -3.38 5.91 4.13
C PRO A 46 -2.09 6.63 3.75
N ALA A 47 -2.23 7.73 3.05
CA ALA A 47 -1.15 8.62 2.64
C ALA A 47 -1.19 9.94 3.42
N ALA A 48 -0.08 10.68 3.44
CA ALA A 48 -0.02 12.03 3.97
C ALA A 48 0.34 13.04 2.88
N ALA A 49 -0.28 14.21 2.90
CA ALA A 49 0.00 15.28 1.95
C ALA A 49 1.47 15.72 2.06
N ASN A 50 2.10 16.03 0.93
CA ASN A 50 3.51 16.42 0.80
C ASN A 50 4.54 15.37 1.28
N VAL A 51 4.10 14.13 1.51
CA VAL A 51 4.97 13.00 1.85
C VAL A 51 5.00 12.03 0.67
N ALA A 52 6.18 11.50 0.37
CA ALA A 52 6.32 10.47 -0.66
C ALA A 52 5.54 9.21 -0.24
N TYR A 53 4.73 8.73 -1.16
CA TYR A 53 3.91 7.53 -0.99
C TYR A 53 4.39 6.44 -1.92
N SER A 54 4.41 5.21 -1.45
CA SER A 54 4.70 4.03 -2.27
C SER A 54 4.02 2.81 -1.63
N THR A 55 3.27 2.08 -2.42
CA THR A 55 2.61 0.84 -1.97
C THR A 55 2.42 -0.12 -3.13
N ASP A 56 2.50 -1.41 -2.85
CA ASP A 56 2.37 -2.45 -3.86
C ASP A 56 0.98 -3.10 -3.79
N LEU A 57 0.39 -3.29 -4.96
CA LEU A 57 -0.76 -4.14 -5.18
C LEU A 57 -0.26 -5.42 -5.84
N ASN A 58 -0.35 -6.54 -5.12
CA ASN A 58 0.03 -7.85 -5.60
C ASN A 58 -1.20 -8.57 -6.15
N PHE A 59 -1.04 -9.36 -7.21
CA PHE A 59 -2.14 -10.12 -7.78
C PHE A 59 -1.68 -11.40 -8.46
N LYS A 60 -2.60 -12.33 -8.59
CA LYS A 60 -2.46 -13.52 -9.41
C LYS A 60 -3.58 -13.56 -10.44
N VAL A 61 -3.21 -13.62 -11.70
CA VAL A 61 -4.16 -13.73 -12.80
C VAL A 61 -4.77 -15.13 -12.80
N PRO A 62 -6.11 -15.28 -12.93
CA PRO A 62 -6.70 -16.61 -13.06
C PRO A 62 -6.24 -17.28 -14.36
N ALA A 63 -6.05 -18.59 -14.31
CA ALA A 63 -5.67 -19.35 -15.52
C ALA A 63 -6.86 -19.53 -16.50
N THR A 64 -8.07 -19.61 -15.93
CA THR A 64 -9.33 -19.76 -16.68
C THR A 64 -10.40 -18.83 -16.10
N VAL A 65 -11.39 -18.50 -16.91
CA VAL A 65 -12.55 -17.71 -16.47
C VAL A 65 -13.42 -18.55 -15.55
N SER A 66 -13.68 -18.06 -14.34
CA SER A 66 -14.62 -18.66 -13.39
C SER A 66 -16.01 -18.03 -13.51
N ALA A 67 -17.03 -18.67 -12.93
CA ALA A 67 -18.39 -18.13 -12.89
C ALA A 67 -18.50 -16.81 -12.07
N GLU A 68 -17.54 -16.55 -11.16
CA GLU A 68 -17.46 -15.28 -10.42
C GLU A 68 -16.97 -14.14 -11.31
N LEU A 69 -16.09 -14.45 -12.28
CA LEU A 69 -15.51 -13.46 -13.19
C LEU A 69 -16.42 -13.18 -14.37
N ASP A 70 -17.26 -14.14 -14.75
CA ASP A 70 -18.22 -14.00 -15.82
C ASP A 70 -19.61 -14.53 -15.40
N ALA A 71 -20.41 -13.63 -14.83
CA ALA A 71 -21.78 -13.94 -14.40
C ALA A 71 -22.72 -14.31 -15.58
N SER A 72 -22.34 -13.95 -16.81
CA SER A 72 -23.10 -14.36 -18.01
C SER A 72 -22.93 -15.84 -18.36
N GLY A 73 -21.85 -16.45 -17.86
CA GLY A 73 -21.46 -17.83 -18.13
C GLY A 73 -20.91 -18.08 -19.53
N GLN A 74 -20.82 -17.05 -20.37
CA GLN A 74 -20.44 -17.18 -21.78
C GLN A 74 -18.98 -17.64 -21.96
N PHE A 75 -18.08 -17.21 -21.09
CA PHE A 75 -16.65 -17.49 -21.18
C PHE A 75 -16.15 -18.44 -20.11
N VAL A 76 -17.02 -18.93 -19.22
CA VAL A 76 -16.62 -19.80 -18.09
C VAL A 76 -15.87 -21.02 -18.61
N GLY A 77 -14.72 -21.31 -18.00
CA GLY A 77 -13.81 -22.38 -18.38
C GLY A 77 -12.84 -22.04 -19.52
N SER A 78 -13.02 -20.89 -20.20
CA SER A 78 -12.10 -20.43 -21.25
C SER A 78 -10.73 -20.07 -20.67
N PRO A 79 -9.60 -20.50 -21.29
CA PRO A 79 -8.28 -20.11 -20.86
C PRO A 79 -8.05 -18.60 -21.02
N ILE A 80 -7.45 -17.96 -20.02
CA ILE A 80 -7.00 -16.56 -20.10
C ILE A 80 -5.62 -16.56 -20.72
N GLN A 81 -5.49 -15.93 -21.89
CA GLN A 81 -4.25 -15.80 -22.62
C GLN A 81 -3.43 -14.60 -22.13
N GLY A 82 -4.09 -13.49 -21.85
CA GLY A 82 -3.47 -12.25 -21.42
C GLY A 82 -4.37 -11.43 -20.51
N PHE A 83 -3.74 -10.71 -19.61
CA PHE A 83 -4.37 -9.79 -18.67
C PHE A 83 -3.51 -8.53 -18.62
N THR A 84 -3.98 -7.45 -19.19
CA THR A 84 -3.24 -6.21 -19.32
C THR A 84 -3.87 -5.12 -18.45
N VAL A 85 -3.11 -4.55 -17.51
CA VAL A 85 -3.55 -3.34 -16.80
C VAL A 85 -3.40 -2.16 -17.75
N THR A 86 -4.52 -1.57 -18.15
CA THR A 86 -4.57 -0.47 -19.13
C THR A 86 -4.61 0.89 -18.46
N GLY A 87 -5.04 0.96 -17.19
CA GLY A 87 -5.09 2.21 -16.45
C GLY A 87 -5.42 2.04 -14.97
N VAL A 88 -5.10 3.06 -14.21
CA VAL A 88 -5.54 3.25 -12.82
C VAL A 88 -6.16 4.63 -12.72
N LEU A 89 -7.48 4.68 -12.62
CA LEU A 89 -8.24 5.92 -12.56
C LEU A 89 -8.44 6.38 -11.12
N GLY A 90 -8.59 7.69 -10.94
CA GLY A 90 -8.89 8.29 -9.64
C GLY A 90 -7.67 8.49 -8.73
N LEU A 91 -6.45 8.25 -9.20
CA LEU A 91 -5.24 8.54 -8.44
C LEU A 91 -5.17 10.03 -8.04
N PRO A 92 -4.66 10.34 -6.82
CA PRO A 92 -4.36 11.72 -6.45
C PRO A 92 -3.44 12.40 -7.47
N SER A 93 -3.61 13.70 -7.68
CA SER A 93 -2.70 14.46 -8.54
C SER A 93 -1.24 14.30 -8.07
N GLY A 94 -0.34 13.97 -9.00
CA GLY A 94 1.06 13.69 -8.71
C GLY A 94 1.37 12.23 -8.35
N TYR A 95 0.35 11.36 -8.35
CA TYR A 95 0.55 9.91 -8.22
C TYR A 95 0.58 9.25 -9.59
N ASN A 96 1.32 8.16 -9.67
CA ASN A 96 1.46 7.29 -10.83
C ASN A 96 1.44 5.83 -10.38
N TYR A 97 1.43 4.92 -11.35
CA TYR A 97 1.64 3.50 -11.09
C TYR A 97 2.67 2.92 -12.06
N ALA A 98 3.32 1.85 -11.62
CA ALA A 98 4.24 1.07 -12.46
C ALA A 98 4.07 -0.43 -12.15
N CYS A 99 4.02 -1.24 -13.19
CA CYS A 99 3.97 -2.69 -13.07
C CYS A 99 5.40 -3.26 -12.96
N ASN A 100 5.52 -4.47 -12.40
CA ASN A 100 6.80 -5.17 -12.39
C ASN A 100 7.30 -5.59 -13.80
N ILE A 101 6.43 -5.55 -14.80
CA ILE A 101 6.77 -5.73 -16.21
C ILE A 101 6.34 -4.51 -17.02
N ALA A 102 7.15 -4.12 -18.00
CA ALA A 102 7.03 -2.84 -18.69
C ALA A 102 5.71 -2.62 -19.43
N ASN A 103 5.09 -3.69 -19.95
CA ASN A 103 3.84 -3.61 -20.71
C ASN A 103 2.59 -3.91 -19.86
N CYS A 104 2.75 -4.15 -18.55
CA CYS A 104 1.66 -4.53 -17.64
C CYS A 104 0.78 -5.69 -18.13
N THR A 105 1.32 -6.59 -18.97
CA THR A 105 0.60 -7.71 -19.55
C THR A 105 1.08 -9.03 -18.94
N TYR A 106 0.18 -9.78 -18.35
CA TYR A 106 0.44 -11.01 -17.61
C TYR A 106 -0.28 -12.18 -18.26
N ALA A 107 0.37 -13.33 -18.33
CA ALA A 107 -0.28 -14.57 -18.78
C ALA A 107 -1.27 -15.09 -17.73
N GLY A 108 -2.22 -15.92 -18.15
CA GLY A 108 -3.09 -16.65 -17.23
C GLY A 108 -2.29 -17.50 -16.24
N GLY A 109 -2.65 -17.45 -14.96
CA GLY A 109 -1.95 -18.10 -13.85
C GLY A 109 -0.70 -17.38 -13.35
N ALA A 110 -0.25 -16.30 -13.99
CA ALA A 110 0.93 -15.55 -13.57
C ALA A 110 0.69 -14.72 -12.32
N ASN A 111 1.73 -14.56 -11.50
CA ASN A 111 1.78 -13.56 -10.44
C ASN A 111 2.28 -12.24 -10.99
N GLY A 112 1.68 -11.14 -10.53
CA GLY A 112 2.08 -9.80 -10.88
C GLY A 112 2.01 -8.86 -9.69
N CYS A 113 2.57 -7.67 -9.87
CA CYS A 113 2.34 -6.56 -8.97
C CYS A 113 2.37 -5.22 -9.70
N ALA A 114 1.73 -4.23 -9.12
CA ALA A 114 1.82 -2.85 -9.51
C ALA A 114 2.15 -1.99 -8.28
N ASN A 115 3.14 -1.13 -8.38
CA ASN A 115 3.45 -0.13 -7.37
C ASN A 115 2.70 1.16 -7.67
N VAL A 116 1.95 1.67 -6.69
CA VAL A 116 1.33 3.00 -6.74
C VAL A 116 2.20 3.94 -5.93
N TYR A 117 2.66 5.03 -6.55
CA TYR A 117 3.63 5.93 -5.93
C TYR A 117 3.40 7.38 -6.34
N GLY A 118 3.91 8.31 -5.53
CA GLY A 118 3.87 9.73 -5.84
C GLY A 118 3.87 10.62 -4.61
N THR A 119 3.61 11.88 -4.85
CA THR A 119 3.44 12.89 -3.81
C THR A 119 2.32 13.84 -4.22
N THR A 120 1.42 14.16 -3.30
CA THR A 120 0.36 15.14 -3.52
C THR A 120 0.29 16.13 -2.37
N ALA A 121 -0.05 17.38 -2.65
CA ALA A 121 -0.37 18.37 -1.62
C ALA A 121 -1.85 18.33 -1.21
N ASN A 122 -2.69 17.66 -2.01
CA ASN A 122 -4.14 17.68 -1.83
C ASN A 122 -4.58 16.56 -0.88
N THR A 123 -5.27 16.94 0.19
CA THR A 123 -5.92 15.98 1.10
C THR A 123 -7.27 15.56 0.54
N GLY A 124 -7.72 14.36 0.90
CA GLY A 124 -9.03 13.86 0.49
C GLY A 124 -9.09 12.34 0.41
N THR A 125 -10.26 11.81 0.07
CA THR A 125 -10.47 10.41 -0.24
C THR A 125 -10.59 10.26 -1.76
N TYR A 126 -9.73 9.44 -2.34
CA TYR A 126 -9.64 9.23 -3.77
C TYR A 126 -10.11 7.82 -4.11
N PRO A 127 -11.30 7.65 -4.68
CA PRO A 127 -11.76 6.35 -5.16
C PRO A 127 -10.94 5.94 -6.37
N ILE A 128 -10.44 4.71 -6.35
CA ILE A 128 -9.56 4.15 -7.38
C ILE A 128 -10.29 3.07 -8.16
N THR A 129 -10.15 3.10 -9.47
CA THR A 129 -10.61 2.06 -10.37
C THR A 129 -9.46 1.57 -11.22
N ILE A 130 -9.27 0.25 -11.27
CA ILE A 130 -8.24 -0.41 -12.07
C ILE A 130 -8.89 -0.90 -13.35
N GLU A 131 -8.40 -0.42 -14.49
CA GLU A 131 -8.86 -0.81 -15.82
C GLU A 131 -7.98 -1.93 -16.37
N VAL A 132 -8.61 -2.95 -16.93
CA VAL A 132 -7.92 -4.14 -17.42
C VAL A 132 -8.53 -4.64 -18.70
N ASP A 133 -7.71 -5.06 -19.64
CA ASP A 133 -8.13 -5.87 -20.80
C ASP A 133 -7.75 -7.33 -20.57
N ALA A 134 -8.73 -8.20 -20.53
CA ALA A 134 -8.56 -9.65 -20.45
C ALA A 134 -8.82 -10.30 -21.81
N THR A 135 -7.80 -11.02 -22.32
CA THR A 135 -7.93 -11.80 -23.57
C THR A 135 -8.13 -13.26 -23.22
N VAL A 136 -9.26 -13.80 -23.62
CA VAL A 136 -9.64 -15.20 -23.40
C VAL A 136 -9.68 -15.96 -24.72
N MET A 137 -9.35 -17.25 -24.68
CA MET A 137 -9.41 -18.13 -25.85
C MET A 137 -10.74 -18.88 -25.89
N VAL A 138 -11.58 -18.59 -26.88
CA VAL A 138 -12.92 -19.13 -26.97
C VAL A 138 -13.05 -20.06 -28.17
N THR A 139 -13.56 -21.28 -27.97
CA THR A 139 -13.92 -22.19 -29.03
C THR A 139 -15.39 -21.97 -29.39
N LEU A 140 -15.63 -21.20 -30.44
CA LEU A 140 -17.00 -20.86 -30.89
C LEU A 140 -17.69 -22.04 -31.56
N ILE A 141 -16.93 -22.91 -32.23
CA ILE A 141 -17.44 -24.08 -32.93
C ILE A 141 -16.62 -25.31 -32.54
N PRO A 142 -17.23 -26.37 -32.02
CA PRO A 142 -16.52 -27.61 -31.71
C PRO A 142 -15.70 -28.14 -32.89
N GLY A 143 -14.41 -28.41 -32.67
CA GLY A 143 -13.51 -28.92 -33.71
C GLY A 143 -12.75 -27.84 -34.49
N LEU A 144 -13.04 -26.55 -34.28
CA LEU A 144 -12.23 -25.45 -34.78
C LEU A 144 -11.25 -24.91 -33.72
N PRO A 145 -10.14 -24.28 -34.15
CA PRO A 145 -9.24 -23.62 -33.24
C PRO A 145 -9.94 -22.54 -32.42
N ALA A 146 -9.55 -22.39 -31.16
CA ALA A 146 -10.00 -21.31 -30.30
C ALA A 146 -9.55 -19.96 -30.86
N THR A 147 -10.40 -18.94 -30.75
CA THR A 147 -10.13 -17.56 -31.18
C THR A 147 -9.98 -16.66 -29.97
N PRO A 148 -9.05 -15.69 -30.00
CA PRO A 148 -8.90 -14.72 -28.90
C PRO A 148 -10.06 -13.72 -28.92
N VAL A 149 -10.66 -13.51 -27.74
CA VAL A 149 -11.66 -12.46 -27.50
C VAL A 149 -11.17 -11.60 -26.35
N THR A 150 -11.09 -10.28 -26.56
CA THR A 150 -10.67 -9.34 -25.52
C THR A 150 -11.89 -8.64 -24.92
N GLN A 151 -11.94 -8.61 -23.59
CA GLN A 151 -12.95 -7.92 -22.79
C GLN A 151 -12.29 -6.93 -21.86
N SER A 152 -12.78 -5.68 -21.86
CA SER A 152 -12.37 -4.68 -20.90
C SER A 152 -13.18 -4.82 -19.61
N VAL A 153 -12.50 -4.84 -18.49
CA VAL A 153 -13.08 -5.01 -17.15
C VAL A 153 -12.53 -3.93 -16.22
N SER A 154 -13.41 -3.39 -15.38
CA SER A 154 -13.03 -2.36 -14.39
C SER A 154 -13.19 -2.91 -12.98
N PHE A 155 -12.15 -2.82 -12.18
CA PHE A 155 -12.14 -3.21 -10.77
C PHE A 155 -12.17 -1.96 -9.88
N GLY A 156 -13.34 -1.66 -9.33
CA GLY A 156 -13.56 -0.56 -8.40
C GLY A 156 -13.53 -1.01 -6.93
N GLY A 157 -13.87 -0.07 -6.03
CA GLY A 157 -13.96 -0.33 -4.59
C GLY A 157 -12.70 -0.03 -3.80
N TYR A 158 -11.60 0.26 -4.47
CA TYR A 158 -10.37 0.76 -3.83
C TYR A 158 -10.46 2.26 -3.54
N LYS A 159 -9.68 2.72 -2.57
CA LYS A 159 -9.51 4.14 -2.26
C LYS A 159 -8.14 4.41 -1.63
N ILE A 160 -7.64 5.62 -1.82
CA ILE A 160 -6.51 6.17 -1.11
C ILE A 160 -7.01 7.36 -0.28
N ASN A 161 -6.78 7.32 1.04
CA ASN A 161 -7.08 8.44 1.92
C ASN A 161 -5.81 9.24 2.14
N VAL A 162 -5.78 10.49 1.66
CA VAL A 162 -4.67 11.41 1.87
C VAL A 162 -5.04 12.35 3.00
N GLY A 163 -4.38 12.20 4.15
CA GLY A 163 -4.53 13.09 5.30
C GLY A 163 -3.54 14.26 5.26
N THR A 164 -3.66 15.18 6.20
CA THR A 164 -2.64 16.19 6.44
C THR A 164 -1.34 15.52 6.88
N ALA A 165 -0.18 16.04 6.43
CA ALA A 165 1.11 15.69 7.01
C ALA A 165 1.17 16.28 8.43
N GLY A 166 0.53 15.63 9.36
CA GLY A 166 0.66 15.86 10.79
C GLY A 166 1.26 14.59 11.38
N LEU A 167 1.97 14.72 12.50
CA LEU A 167 2.18 13.59 13.38
C LEU A 167 0.84 12.84 13.42
N ILE A 168 0.87 11.54 13.12
CA ILE A 168 -0.23 10.68 13.51
C ILE A 168 -0.31 10.88 15.01
N THR A 169 -1.17 11.79 15.45
CA THR A 169 -1.72 11.66 16.77
C THR A 169 -2.49 10.36 16.67
N SER A 170 -1.84 9.23 16.96
CA SER A 170 -2.53 8.17 17.65
C SER A 170 -3.49 8.91 18.55
N VAL A 171 -4.77 8.61 18.48
CA VAL A 171 -5.66 8.98 19.57
C VAL A 171 -5.07 8.22 20.76
N VAL A 172 -4.03 8.83 21.36
CA VAL A 172 -3.57 8.47 22.67
C VAL A 172 -4.74 8.95 23.49
N GLU A 173 -5.64 8.04 23.79
CA GLU A 173 -6.64 8.22 24.83
C GLU A 173 -5.89 8.86 25.99
N PRO A 174 -6.39 9.98 26.54
CA PRO A 174 -5.63 10.81 27.44
C PRO A 174 -5.14 9.97 28.62
N LEU A 175 -3.87 9.61 28.59
CA LEU A 175 -3.20 8.99 29.72
C LEU A 175 -2.82 10.12 30.67
N SER A 176 -3.38 10.14 31.88
CA SER A 176 -3.05 11.14 32.89
C SER A 176 -2.15 10.52 33.95
N ILE A 177 -1.08 11.22 34.31
CA ILE A 177 -0.16 10.81 35.37
C ILE A 177 -0.07 11.93 36.39
N TYR A 178 -0.49 11.64 37.61
CA TYR A 178 -0.49 12.63 38.70
C TYR A 178 -0.26 11.99 40.08
N PRO A 179 0.34 12.75 41.05
CA PRO A 179 0.98 14.05 40.87
C PRO A 179 2.26 13.94 40.00
N ASN A 180 2.54 14.98 39.22
CA ASN A 180 3.79 15.12 38.50
C ASN A 180 4.34 16.55 38.73
N PRO A 181 5.44 16.71 39.49
CA PRO A 181 6.35 15.68 40.07
C PRO A 181 5.71 14.83 41.16
N SER A 182 6.25 13.62 41.35
CA SER A 182 5.84 12.70 42.41
C SER A 182 6.99 12.35 43.35
N ASN A 183 6.68 11.85 44.52
CA ASN A 183 7.65 11.32 45.49
C ASN A 183 7.78 9.80 45.43
N GLY A 184 7.65 9.22 44.24
CA GLY A 184 7.65 7.78 44.03
C GLY A 184 6.26 7.14 44.11
N ARG A 185 5.21 7.94 44.37
CA ARG A 185 3.81 7.49 44.34
C ARG A 185 3.06 8.35 43.34
N PHE A 186 2.43 7.71 42.35
CA PHE A 186 1.62 8.40 41.36
C PHE A 186 0.50 7.50 40.86
N ILE A 187 -0.44 8.11 40.21
CA ILE A 187 -1.61 7.47 39.61
C ILE A 187 -1.45 7.57 38.09
N ILE A 188 -1.72 6.47 37.41
CA ILE A 188 -1.91 6.43 35.97
C ILE A 188 -3.41 6.24 35.71
N GLU A 189 -4.05 7.24 35.10
CA GLU A 189 -5.43 7.11 34.65
C GLU A 189 -5.42 6.74 33.17
N SER A 190 -6.03 5.61 32.82
CA SER A 190 -6.06 5.05 31.46
C SER A 190 -7.49 4.64 31.11
N SER A 191 -7.91 4.94 29.88
CA SER A 191 -9.20 4.47 29.36
C SER A 191 -9.17 3.01 28.89
N GLN A 192 -7.98 2.45 28.67
CA GLN A 192 -7.78 1.11 28.11
C GLN A 192 -6.83 0.26 28.97
N ALA A 193 -6.99 -1.05 28.87
CA ALA A 193 -6.02 -1.98 29.42
C ALA A 193 -4.70 -1.92 28.63
N GLY A 194 -3.58 -2.01 29.35
CA GLY A 194 -2.25 -1.94 28.75
C GLY A 194 -1.15 -2.39 29.72
N THR A 195 0.07 -2.00 29.42
CA THR A 195 1.23 -2.20 30.28
C THR A 195 2.00 -0.88 30.44
N TYR A 196 2.70 -0.73 31.56
CA TYR A 196 3.61 0.39 31.76
C TYR A 196 4.99 -0.09 32.19
N GLU A 197 5.96 0.72 31.87
CA GLU A 197 7.35 0.58 32.29
C GLU A 197 7.85 1.92 32.82
N VAL A 198 8.53 1.90 33.97
CA VAL A 198 9.18 3.08 34.52
C VAL A 198 10.68 2.89 34.40
N LEU A 199 11.32 3.82 33.70
CA LEU A 199 12.74 3.80 33.45
C LEU A 199 13.42 4.95 34.19
N ASP A 200 14.66 4.73 34.66
CA ASP A 200 15.49 5.83 35.14
C ASP A 200 16.13 6.62 33.96
N VAL A 201 16.85 7.67 34.26
CA VAL A 201 17.52 8.53 33.27
C VAL A 201 18.60 7.81 32.45
N LEU A 202 19.03 6.62 32.89
CA LEU A 202 19.98 5.76 32.20
C LEU A 202 19.29 4.66 31.39
N GLY A 203 17.94 4.64 31.35
CA GLY A 203 17.15 3.65 30.65
C GLY A 203 17.00 2.29 31.36
N ARG A 204 17.35 2.20 32.64
CA ARG A 204 17.14 0.96 33.42
C ARG A 204 15.71 0.88 33.89
N ASN A 205 15.11 -0.28 33.73
CA ASN A 205 13.75 -0.57 34.24
C ASN A 205 13.76 -0.63 35.76
N ILE A 206 12.97 0.24 36.41
CA ILE A 206 12.81 0.30 37.88
C ILE A 206 11.44 -0.18 38.34
N ALA A 207 10.46 -0.21 37.48
CA ALA A 207 9.16 -0.82 37.73
C ALA A 207 8.43 -1.10 36.40
N ASN A 208 7.57 -2.10 36.40
CA ASN A 208 6.63 -2.38 35.34
C ASN A 208 5.34 -2.97 35.89
N GLY A 209 4.28 -2.96 35.10
CA GLY A 209 3.01 -3.53 35.49
C GLY A 209 1.95 -3.47 34.39
N THR A 210 0.77 -3.92 34.73
CA THR A 210 -0.41 -3.85 33.86
C THR A 210 -1.31 -2.69 34.26
N LEU A 211 -1.94 -2.08 33.27
CA LEU A 211 -2.99 -1.07 33.45
C LEU A 211 -4.35 -1.70 33.23
N ALA A 212 -5.27 -1.41 34.11
CA ALA A 212 -6.69 -1.61 33.89
C ALA A 212 -7.35 -0.29 33.44
N PRO A 213 -8.49 -0.31 32.74
CA PRO A 213 -9.27 0.90 32.51
C PRO A 213 -9.65 1.58 33.83
N GLY A 214 -9.43 2.91 33.91
CA GLY A 214 -9.61 3.71 35.12
C GLY A 214 -8.31 4.01 35.84
N THR A 215 -8.34 4.09 37.16
CA THR A 215 -7.27 4.56 38.04
C THR A 215 -6.34 3.42 38.46
N ASN A 216 -5.08 3.53 38.16
CA ASN A 216 -4.03 2.58 38.52
C ASN A 216 -3.01 3.24 39.45
N ASN A 217 -2.82 2.72 40.65
CA ASN A 217 -1.87 3.25 41.63
C ASN A 217 -0.49 2.61 41.45
N VAL A 218 0.53 3.42 41.29
CA VAL A 218 1.92 2.99 41.19
C VAL A 218 2.71 3.48 42.39
N ASN A 219 3.41 2.55 43.04
CA ASN A 219 4.32 2.84 44.15
C ASN A 219 5.73 2.36 43.77
N LEU A 220 6.66 3.29 43.62
CA LEU A 220 8.07 2.97 43.46
C LEU A 220 8.70 2.87 44.83
N ASN A 221 9.37 1.78 45.14
CA ASN A 221 10.23 1.69 46.32
C ASN A 221 11.51 2.50 46.04
N VAL A 222 11.49 3.79 46.32
CA VAL A 222 12.68 4.66 46.29
C VAL A 222 13.41 4.44 47.61
N ASN A 223 14.48 3.61 47.55
CA ASN A 223 15.48 3.54 48.61
C ASN A 223 16.58 4.55 48.32
#